data_7ab568d9e59396cba8ac3d164b45bae6
#
_entry.id   7ab568d9e59396cba8ac3d164b45bae6
#
_cell.length_a   1.000
_cell.length_b   1.000
_cell.length_c   1.000
_cell.angle_alpha   90.00
_cell.angle_beta   90.00
_cell.angle_gamma   90.00
#
_symmetry.space_group_name_H-M   'P 1'
#
loop_
_entity.id
_entity.type
_entity.pdbx_description
1 polymer ?
#
loop_
_entity_poly.entity_id
_entity_poly.type
_entity_poly.pdbx_seq_one_letter_code
_entity_poly.pdbx_strand_id
1 'polypeptide(L)'
;KDVVKWAEATGKPYGVYCITLPLKSSASTTPAPQHVVNHTVQVLSGAKFVYFRDSVSLAVAKEYGCTSPIMEFAPDGAFAVDLRDDEKAEAFLNANGLEAGKFLCCIPRLRYTPYWTIPSKKAKMDETKHARNEALKEHDHAQLRQGIIEVVRQTEMKVLVCPEDQTQMAVGKEMLYDPLPADVKAKVVWRPNYWLTGEAVSVYVRSAGLFGNEMHSPIMCIGNGIPAIVCRWAEQTSKGFMWKDIGLSEWLFDLDNEEEMKGIVPAIVAMAKDPKAAKVTAAKALAVVHQRQRESMAEVGRALV
;
A
#
# COMPACT_ATOMS: atom_id res chain seq x y z
N LYS A 1 25.38 6.23 1.27
CA LYS A 1 26.83 6.54 1.56
C LYS A 1 27.37 5.66 2.69
N ASP A 2 26.62 5.49 3.76
CA ASP A 2 27.15 4.89 4.99
C ASP A 2 27.39 3.38 4.87
N VAL A 3 26.54 2.64 4.15
CA VAL A 3 26.71 1.18 3.98
C VAL A 3 27.97 0.83 3.17
N VAL A 4 28.29 1.59 2.12
CA VAL A 4 29.50 1.36 1.31
C VAL A 4 30.74 1.62 2.13
N LYS A 5 30.80 2.77 2.84
CA LYS A 5 31.90 3.11 3.74
C LYS A 5 32.08 2.09 4.86
N TRP A 6 30.97 1.59 5.41
CA TRP A 6 31.01 0.56 6.43
C TRP A 6 31.59 -0.74 5.86
N ALA A 7 31.17 -1.17 4.67
CA ALA A 7 31.67 -2.36 4.01
C ALA A 7 33.17 -2.24 3.70
N GLU A 8 33.62 -1.07 3.17
CA GLU A 8 35.03 -0.78 2.93
C GLU A 8 35.86 -0.84 4.22
N ALA A 9 35.36 -0.22 5.30
CA ALA A 9 36.08 -0.17 6.59
C ALA A 9 36.13 -1.52 7.31
N THR A 10 35.17 -2.38 7.12
CA THR A 10 35.05 -3.66 7.85
C THR A 10 35.42 -4.88 7.02
N GLY A 11 35.50 -4.77 5.71
CA GLY A 11 35.64 -5.88 4.77
C GLY A 11 34.42 -6.81 4.72
N LYS A 12 33.29 -6.42 5.34
CA LYS A 12 32.07 -7.24 5.40
C LYS A 12 31.16 -6.97 4.22
N PRO A 13 30.50 -8.02 3.67
CA PRO A 13 29.53 -7.86 2.61
C PRO A 13 28.25 -7.18 3.12
N TYR A 14 27.49 -6.58 2.19
CA TYR A 14 26.16 -6.07 2.43
C TYR A 14 25.20 -6.49 1.32
N GLY A 15 23.92 -6.45 1.61
CA GLY A 15 22.85 -6.65 0.64
C GLY A 15 21.73 -5.62 0.83
N VAL A 16 20.86 -5.53 -0.15
CA VAL A 16 19.69 -4.64 -0.13
C VAL A 16 18.44 -5.46 -0.36
N TYR A 17 17.45 -5.30 0.52
CA TYR A 17 16.19 -6.03 0.43
C TYR A 17 15.00 -5.07 0.53
N CYS A 18 13.93 -5.36 -0.21
CA CYS A 18 12.66 -4.62 -0.12
C CYS A 18 12.76 -3.17 -0.61
N ILE A 19 13.48 -2.92 -1.71
CA ILE A 19 13.68 -1.58 -2.25
C ILE A 19 12.73 -1.26 -3.43
N THR A 20 12.25 0.00 -3.47
CA THR A 20 11.69 0.62 -4.69
C THR A 20 12.69 1.63 -5.23
N LEU A 21 12.91 1.63 -6.53
CA LEU A 21 13.87 2.51 -7.18
C LEU A 21 13.16 3.68 -7.91
N PRO A 22 13.09 4.88 -7.31
CA PRO A 22 12.33 6.00 -7.85
C PRO A 22 13.10 6.84 -8.89
N LEU A 23 14.06 6.26 -9.60
CA LEU A 23 14.91 6.99 -10.58
C LEU A 23 14.13 7.41 -11.82
N LYS A 24 13.05 6.70 -12.15
CA LYS A 24 12.05 7.09 -13.16
C LYS A 24 10.70 7.19 -12.47
N SER A 25 10.16 8.38 -12.37
CA SER A 25 8.79 8.59 -11.89
C SER A 25 7.98 9.16 -13.04
N SER A 26 6.84 8.57 -13.33
CA SER A 26 5.86 9.12 -14.27
C SER A 26 5.31 10.48 -13.81
N ALA A 27 5.42 10.77 -12.51
CA ALA A 27 5.02 12.06 -11.93
C ALA A 27 6.09 13.14 -12.04
N SER A 28 7.34 12.77 -12.34
CA SER A 28 8.43 13.73 -12.50
C SER A 28 8.86 13.77 -13.95
N THR A 29 8.66 14.89 -14.61
CA THR A 29 9.21 15.18 -15.95
C THR A 29 10.73 15.36 -15.91
N THR A 30 11.31 15.51 -14.72
CA THR A 30 12.75 15.72 -14.54
C THR A 30 13.40 14.38 -14.16
N PRO A 31 14.33 13.87 -14.96
CA PRO A 31 15.13 12.70 -14.60
C PRO A 31 15.88 12.93 -13.29
N ALA A 32 16.15 11.86 -12.56
CA ALA A 32 17.00 11.95 -11.38
C ALA A 32 18.38 12.54 -11.76
N PRO A 33 18.96 13.44 -10.95
CA PRO A 33 20.28 14.00 -11.24
C PRO A 33 21.32 12.90 -11.45
N GLN A 34 22.22 13.06 -12.44
CA GLN A 34 23.17 12.01 -12.83
C GLN A 34 24.03 11.51 -11.66
N HIS A 35 24.42 12.41 -10.74
CA HIS A 35 25.19 12.03 -9.56
C HIS A 35 24.41 11.12 -8.59
N VAL A 36 23.08 11.26 -8.53
CA VAL A 36 22.18 10.38 -7.73
C VAL A 36 22.10 9.01 -8.41
N VAL A 37 21.94 8.99 -9.74
CA VAL A 37 21.93 7.75 -10.51
C VAL A 37 23.25 6.99 -10.32
N ASN A 38 24.39 7.64 -10.56
CA ASN A 38 25.71 7.03 -10.42
C ASN A 38 25.96 6.48 -9.02
N HIS A 39 25.60 7.25 -7.99
CA HIS A 39 25.74 6.79 -6.60
C HIS A 39 24.82 5.59 -6.30
N THR A 40 23.58 5.60 -6.79
CA THR A 40 22.66 4.47 -6.62
C THR A 40 23.21 3.23 -7.30
N VAL A 41 23.67 3.33 -8.54
CA VAL A 41 24.29 2.22 -9.28
C VAL A 41 25.51 1.68 -8.52
N GLN A 42 26.38 2.54 -8.00
CA GLN A 42 27.54 2.13 -7.19
C GLN A 42 27.12 1.34 -5.95
N VAL A 43 26.12 1.83 -5.19
CA VAL A 43 25.63 1.15 -3.98
C VAL A 43 25.01 -0.19 -4.32
N LEU A 44 24.17 -0.26 -5.35
CA LEU A 44 23.49 -1.50 -5.70
C LEU A 44 24.45 -2.52 -6.34
N SER A 45 25.38 -2.09 -7.19
CA SER A 45 26.36 -3.00 -7.83
C SER A 45 27.39 -3.57 -6.85
N GLY A 46 27.69 -2.85 -5.75
CA GLY A 46 28.57 -3.35 -4.68
C GLY A 46 27.90 -4.32 -3.70
N ALA A 47 26.57 -4.46 -3.77
CA ALA A 47 25.83 -5.37 -2.91
C ALA A 47 25.97 -6.83 -3.35
N LYS A 48 25.98 -7.78 -2.41
CA LYS A 48 25.96 -9.23 -2.70
C LYS A 48 24.63 -9.69 -3.28
N PHE A 49 23.53 -9.00 -2.89
CA PHE A 49 22.19 -9.20 -3.43
C PHE A 49 21.41 -7.90 -3.39
N VAL A 50 20.49 -7.74 -4.34
CA VAL A 50 19.50 -6.65 -4.35
C VAL A 50 18.14 -7.25 -4.69
N TYR A 51 17.21 -7.19 -3.75
CA TYR A 51 15.83 -7.60 -3.96
C TYR A 51 14.93 -6.37 -4.06
N PHE A 52 14.29 -6.22 -5.22
CA PHE A 52 13.33 -5.18 -5.50
C PHE A 52 11.93 -5.67 -5.17
N ARG A 53 11.12 -4.84 -4.54
CA ARG A 53 9.75 -5.21 -4.20
C ARG A 53 8.74 -5.06 -5.35
N ASP A 54 9.21 -4.60 -6.51
CA ASP A 54 8.44 -4.54 -7.74
C ASP A 54 9.35 -4.75 -8.97
N SER A 55 8.78 -5.40 -10.01
CA SER A 55 9.50 -5.72 -11.25
C SER A 55 9.92 -4.48 -12.05
N VAL A 56 9.21 -3.36 -11.88
CA VAL A 56 9.53 -2.09 -12.55
C VAL A 56 10.84 -1.54 -12.00
N SER A 57 11.03 -1.53 -10.68
CA SER A 57 12.28 -1.13 -10.05
C SER A 57 13.44 -2.02 -10.47
N LEU A 58 13.24 -3.32 -10.58
CA LEU A 58 14.24 -4.27 -11.09
C LEU A 58 14.63 -3.94 -12.53
N ALA A 59 13.65 -3.68 -13.40
CA ALA A 59 13.91 -3.32 -14.80
C ALA A 59 14.72 -2.01 -14.90
N VAL A 60 14.33 -1.00 -14.10
CA VAL A 60 15.03 0.29 -14.04
C VAL A 60 16.48 0.11 -13.55
N ALA A 61 16.73 -0.71 -12.52
CA ALA A 61 18.08 -0.99 -12.05
C ALA A 61 18.96 -1.60 -13.14
N LYS A 62 18.44 -2.56 -13.90
CA LYS A 62 19.15 -3.18 -15.04
C LYS A 62 19.43 -2.17 -16.14
N GLU A 63 18.48 -1.32 -16.48
CA GLU A 63 18.62 -0.26 -17.48
C GLU A 63 19.72 0.74 -17.11
N TYR A 64 19.85 1.07 -15.84
CA TYR A 64 20.91 1.95 -15.34
C TYR A 64 22.26 1.25 -15.13
N GLY A 65 22.37 -0.05 -15.46
CA GLY A 65 23.63 -0.79 -15.44
C GLY A 65 24.06 -1.28 -14.07
N CYS A 66 23.13 -1.51 -13.14
CA CYS A 66 23.44 -2.20 -11.89
C CYS A 66 23.87 -3.66 -12.16
N THR A 67 24.89 -4.14 -11.44
CA THR A 67 25.56 -5.43 -11.69
C THR A 67 25.73 -6.30 -10.45
N SER A 68 24.86 -6.16 -9.44
CA SER A 68 24.88 -7.06 -8.28
C SER A 68 24.74 -8.53 -8.73
N PRO A 69 25.45 -9.50 -8.10
CA PRO A 69 25.37 -10.92 -8.45
C PRO A 69 23.96 -11.50 -8.40
N ILE A 70 23.14 -11.02 -7.46
CA ILE A 70 21.74 -11.40 -7.31
C ILE A 70 20.90 -10.13 -7.43
N MET A 71 20.09 -10.06 -8.50
CA MET A 71 19.15 -8.95 -8.73
C MET A 71 17.80 -9.52 -9.15
N GLU A 72 16.85 -9.56 -8.22
CA GLU A 72 15.56 -10.20 -8.43
C GLU A 72 14.41 -9.43 -7.77
N PHE A 73 13.21 -9.81 -8.11
CA PHE A 73 11.99 -9.44 -7.38
C PHE A 73 11.87 -10.28 -6.10
N ALA A 74 11.54 -9.62 -4.98
CA ALA A 74 11.04 -10.26 -3.79
C ALA A 74 9.94 -9.40 -3.15
N PRO A 75 8.89 -10.02 -2.61
CA PRO A 75 7.78 -9.30 -1.99
C PRO A 75 8.23 -8.41 -0.84
N ASP A 76 7.47 -7.32 -0.61
CA ASP A 76 7.72 -6.42 0.51
C ASP A 76 7.67 -7.19 1.85
N GLY A 77 8.59 -6.86 2.76
CA GLY A 77 8.65 -7.48 4.09
C GLY A 77 7.37 -7.30 4.91
N ALA A 78 6.57 -6.27 4.62
CA ALA A 78 5.30 -6.03 5.29
C ALA A 78 4.23 -7.12 5.02
N PHE A 79 4.39 -7.96 4.00
CA PHE A 79 3.54 -9.14 3.82
C PHE A 79 3.67 -10.17 4.96
N ALA A 80 4.78 -10.15 5.70
CA ALA A 80 5.01 -11.05 6.83
C ALA A 80 4.54 -10.47 8.18
N VAL A 81 3.92 -9.29 8.19
CA VAL A 81 3.45 -8.67 9.44
C VAL A 81 2.27 -9.44 10.00
N ASP A 82 2.46 -9.98 11.20
CA ASP A 82 1.46 -10.74 11.98
C ASP A 82 1.34 -10.22 13.41
N LEU A 83 1.40 -8.90 13.57
CA LEU A 83 1.16 -8.25 14.86
C LEU A 83 -0.33 -8.22 15.16
N ARG A 84 -0.70 -8.53 16.42
CA ARG A 84 -2.09 -8.54 16.89
C ARG A 84 -2.27 -7.73 18.16
N ASP A 85 -3.40 -7.05 18.23
CA ASP A 85 -4.00 -6.48 19.44
C ASP A 85 -5.50 -6.76 19.36
N ASP A 86 -5.82 -8.03 19.56
CA ASP A 86 -7.19 -8.54 19.36
C ASP A 86 -8.16 -7.94 20.37
N GLU A 87 -7.72 -7.68 21.59
CA GLU A 87 -8.56 -7.08 22.65
C GLU A 87 -9.08 -5.70 22.22
N LYS A 88 -8.18 -4.81 21.76
CA LYS A 88 -8.59 -3.48 21.27
C LYS A 88 -9.44 -3.56 20.00
N ALA A 89 -9.09 -4.46 19.08
CA ALA A 89 -9.86 -4.65 17.87
C ALA A 89 -11.29 -5.12 18.16
N GLU A 90 -11.48 -6.10 19.04
CA GLU A 90 -12.79 -6.60 19.42
C GLU A 90 -13.61 -5.55 20.17
N ALA A 91 -13.00 -4.81 21.09
CA ALA A 91 -13.65 -3.71 21.77
C ALA A 91 -14.15 -2.65 20.77
N PHE A 92 -13.31 -2.28 19.78
CA PHE A 92 -13.69 -1.33 18.74
C PHE A 92 -14.81 -1.85 17.84
N LEU A 93 -14.72 -3.08 17.37
CA LEU A 93 -15.73 -3.69 16.50
C LEU A 93 -17.08 -3.77 17.20
N ASN A 94 -17.11 -4.24 18.45
CA ASN A 94 -18.33 -4.36 19.25
C ASN A 94 -18.97 -2.98 19.51
N ALA A 95 -18.18 -1.98 19.89
CA ALA A 95 -18.67 -0.62 20.15
C ALA A 95 -19.28 0.03 18.89
N ASN A 96 -18.88 -0.39 17.68
CA ASN A 96 -19.36 0.15 16.42
C ASN A 96 -20.30 -0.80 15.66
N GLY A 97 -20.66 -1.94 16.23
CA GLY A 97 -21.54 -2.93 15.63
C GLY A 97 -20.99 -3.49 14.30
N LEU A 98 -19.66 -3.67 14.22
CA LEU A 98 -18.98 -4.29 13.08
C LEU A 98 -18.81 -5.79 13.34
N GLU A 99 -19.47 -6.61 12.56
CA GLU A 99 -19.42 -8.07 12.68
C GLU A 99 -18.33 -8.63 11.75
N ALA A 100 -17.57 -9.62 12.24
CA ALA A 100 -16.53 -10.28 11.47
C ALA A 100 -17.07 -10.84 10.14
N GLY A 101 -16.38 -10.55 9.04
CA GLY A 101 -16.75 -10.95 7.69
C GLY A 101 -17.92 -10.16 7.08
N LYS A 102 -18.49 -9.17 7.77
CA LYS A 102 -19.63 -8.38 7.30
C LYS A 102 -19.31 -6.89 7.12
N PHE A 103 -18.04 -6.54 6.98
CA PHE A 103 -17.64 -5.18 6.66
C PHE A 103 -16.38 -5.15 5.78
N LEU A 104 -16.23 -4.07 5.02
CA LEU A 104 -15.01 -3.73 4.28
C LEU A 104 -14.31 -2.56 4.96
N CYS A 105 -12.98 -2.53 4.88
CA CYS A 105 -12.18 -1.36 5.27
C CYS A 105 -11.92 -0.47 4.05
N CYS A 106 -12.00 0.86 4.23
CA CYS A 106 -11.65 1.84 3.20
C CYS A 106 -10.62 2.80 3.77
N ILE A 107 -9.47 2.96 3.08
CA ILE A 107 -8.39 3.85 3.51
C ILE A 107 -8.21 4.97 2.49
N PRO A 108 -8.49 6.24 2.88
CA PRO A 108 -8.22 7.41 2.05
C PRO A 108 -6.74 7.79 2.11
N ARG A 109 -6.27 8.50 1.08
CA ARG A 109 -4.95 9.14 1.12
C ARG A 109 -4.92 10.32 0.16
N LEU A 110 -4.19 11.38 0.55
CA LEU A 110 -3.80 12.45 -0.37
C LEU A 110 -2.54 12.04 -1.16
N ARG A 111 -2.35 12.60 -2.35
CA ARG A 111 -1.19 12.31 -3.23
C ARG A 111 0.14 12.54 -2.53
N TYR A 112 0.25 13.60 -1.76
CA TYR A 112 1.37 13.89 -0.88
C TYR A 112 0.90 13.89 0.56
N THR A 113 1.47 13.04 1.41
CA THR A 113 1.17 13.04 2.83
C THR A 113 1.51 14.41 3.42
N PRO A 114 0.54 15.13 4.02
CA PRO A 114 0.75 16.48 4.54
C PRO A 114 1.46 16.46 5.89
N TYR A 115 2.73 16.08 5.93
CA TYR A 115 3.52 15.97 7.18
C TYR A 115 3.54 17.25 8.00
N TRP A 116 3.30 18.40 7.39
CA TRP A 116 3.17 19.70 8.08
C TRP A 116 1.97 19.81 9.01
N THR A 117 0.97 18.93 8.85
CA THR A 117 -0.18 18.84 9.75
C THR A 117 0.10 17.99 10.99
N ILE A 118 1.23 17.29 11.05
CA ILE A 118 1.63 16.46 12.18
C ILE A 118 2.66 17.24 13.03
N PRO A 119 2.29 17.72 14.26
CA PRO A 119 3.16 18.60 15.06
C PRO A 119 4.54 17.99 15.36
N SER A 120 4.61 16.69 15.59
CA SER A 120 5.87 15.98 15.89
C SER A 120 6.86 15.96 14.72
N LYS A 121 6.39 16.13 13.49
CA LYS A 121 7.25 16.14 12.28
C LYS A 121 7.96 17.48 12.07
N LYS A 122 7.48 18.58 12.67
CA LYS A 122 8.04 19.94 12.52
C LYS A 122 8.30 20.34 11.07
N ALA A 123 7.54 19.77 10.13
CA ALA A 123 7.70 20.06 8.71
C ALA A 123 7.03 21.39 8.37
N LYS A 124 7.67 22.17 7.50
CA LYS A 124 7.03 23.36 6.92
C LYS A 124 6.06 22.92 5.82
N MET A 125 4.99 23.70 5.66
CA MET A 125 4.05 23.50 4.57
C MET A 125 4.75 23.65 3.21
N ASP A 126 4.50 22.70 2.33
CA ASP A 126 4.94 22.71 0.94
C ASP A 126 3.72 23.14 0.10
N GLU A 127 3.69 24.40 -0.30
CA GLU A 127 2.55 25.00 -1.00
C GLU A 127 2.24 24.30 -2.32
N THR A 128 3.25 23.82 -3.05
CA THR A 128 3.07 23.11 -4.31
C THR A 128 2.39 21.77 -4.09
N LYS A 129 2.83 21.00 -3.10
CA LYS A 129 2.22 19.72 -2.75
C LYS A 129 0.82 19.90 -2.17
N HIS A 130 0.63 20.94 -1.36
CA HIS A 130 -0.68 21.27 -0.83
C HIS A 130 -1.66 21.61 -1.95
N ALA A 131 -1.31 22.53 -2.85
CA ALA A 131 -2.15 22.89 -3.99
C ALA A 131 -2.49 21.68 -4.88
N ARG A 132 -1.53 20.77 -5.11
CA ARG A 132 -1.76 19.52 -5.85
C ARG A 132 -2.74 18.60 -5.12
N ASN A 133 -2.63 18.46 -3.82
CA ASN A 133 -3.57 17.69 -3.01
C ASN A 133 -4.98 18.28 -3.11
N GLU A 134 -5.13 19.58 -2.89
CA GLU A 134 -6.45 20.25 -2.96
C GLU A 134 -7.09 20.13 -4.34
N ALA A 135 -6.32 20.27 -5.41
CA ALA A 135 -6.83 20.15 -6.77
C ALA A 135 -7.33 18.73 -7.13
N LEU A 136 -6.80 17.69 -6.50
CA LEU A 136 -7.07 16.29 -6.88
C LEU A 136 -7.79 15.47 -5.81
N LYS A 137 -7.96 15.97 -4.59
CA LYS A 137 -8.57 15.18 -3.51
C LYS A 137 -9.98 14.68 -3.84
N GLU A 138 -10.81 15.48 -4.53
CA GLU A 138 -12.14 15.01 -4.95
C GLU A 138 -12.03 13.92 -6.02
N HIS A 139 -11.23 14.15 -7.06
CA HIS A 139 -10.98 13.18 -8.11
C HIS A 139 -10.50 11.83 -7.55
N ASP A 140 -9.53 11.86 -6.64
CA ASP A 140 -8.88 10.66 -6.11
C ASP A 140 -9.77 9.87 -5.12
N HIS A 141 -10.82 10.50 -4.56
CA HIS A 141 -11.71 9.86 -3.59
C HIS A 141 -13.12 9.59 -4.12
N ALA A 142 -13.51 10.17 -5.25
CA ALA A 142 -14.85 10.01 -5.81
C ALA A 142 -15.24 8.55 -6.05
N GLN A 143 -14.33 7.75 -6.63
CA GLN A 143 -14.58 6.33 -6.91
C GLN A 143 -14.64 5.50 -5.62
N LEU A 144 -13.81 5.79 -4.63
CA LEU A 144 -13.88 5.12 -3.33
C LEU A 144 -15.21 5.42 -2.63
N ARG A 145 -15.64 6.68 -2.64
CA ARG A 145 -16.93 7.12 -2.08
C ARG A 145 -18.11 6.46 -2.81
N GLN A 146 -18.06 6.40 -4.14
CA GLN A 146 -19.09 5.68 -4.90
C GLN A 146 -19.08 4.18 -4.59
N GLY A 147 -17.90 3.57 -4.42
CA GLY A 147 -17.76 2.19 -3.98
C GLY A 147 -18.43 1.93 -2.62
N ILE A 148 -18.22 2.83 -1.65
CA ILE A 148 -18.91 2.77 -0.34
C ILE A 148 -20.44 2.79 -0.53
N ILE A 149 -20.95 3.72 -1.34
CA ILE A 149 -22.39 3.85 -1.61
C ILE A 149 -22.96 2.57 -2.21
N GLU A 150 -22.30 2.04 -3.24
CA GLU A 150 -22.77 0.84 -3.93
C GLU A 150 -22.69 -0.42 -3.07
N VAL A 151 -21.63 -0.59 -2.28
CA VAL A 151 -21.51 -1.70 -1.32
C VAL A 151 -22.68 -1.69 -0.33
N VAL A 152 -22.95 -0.55 0.29
CA VAL A 152 -24.03 -0.42 1.29
C VAL A 152 -25.41 -0.66 0.68
N ARG A 153 -25.64 -0.19 -0.56
CA ARG A 153 -26.95 -0.31 -1.23
C ARG A 153 -27.19 -1.68 -1.86
N GLN A 154 -26.13 -2.37 -2.29
CA GLN A 154 -26.25 -3.65 -3.00
C GLN A 154 -25.98 -4.86 -2.12
N THR A 155 -25.54 -4.67 -0.87
CA THR A 155 -25.19 -5.75 0.06
C THR A 155 -25.59 -5.42 1.50
N GLU A 156 -25.50 -6.40 2.40
CA GLU A 156 -25.66 -6.15 3.84
C GLU A 156 -24.35 -5.75 4.53
N MET A 157 -23.29 -5.49 3.77
CA MET A 157 -22.00 -5.08 4.31
C MET A 157 -22.03 -3.68 4.90
N LYS A 158 -21.32 -3.48 5.99
CA LYS A 158 -20.91 -2.16 6.49
C LYS A 158 -19.57 -1.75 5.88
N VAL A 159 -19.23 -0.47 5.99
CA VAL A 159 -17.90 0.01 5.59
C VAL A 159 -17.27 0.77 6.76
N LEU A 160 -16.01 0.45 7.05
CA LEU A 160 -15.17 1.14 8.01
C LEU A 160 -14.20 2.05 7.26
N VAL A 161 -14.39 3.36 7.34
CA VAL A 161 -13.40 4.36 6.88
C VAL A 161 -12.36 4.53 7.98
N CYS A 162 -11.13 4.13 7.73
CA CYS A 162 -10.06 4.06 8.72
C CYS A 162 -8.72 4.58 8.17
N PRO A 163 -7.81 5.04 9.07
CA PRO A 163 -6.51 5.58 8.65
C PRO A 163 -5.42 4.50 8.61
N GLU A 164 -4.38 4.73 7.81
CA GLU A 164 -3.06 4.12 7.94
C GLU A 164 -2.08 5.09 8.61
N ASP A 165 -2.23 6.40 8.40
CA ASP A 165 -1.47 7.44 9.09
C ASP A 165 -2.37 8.52 9.71
N GLN A 166 -1.76 9.38 10.55
CA GLN A 166 -2.49 10.40 11.31
C GLN A 166 -3.17 11.46 10.44
N THR A 167 -2.75 11.66 9.21
CA THR A 167 -3.34 12.68 8.32
C THR A 167 -4.65 12.22 7.69
N GLN A 168 -4.88 10.91 7.67
CA GLN A 168 -5.98 10.30 6.92
C GLN A 168 -7.31 10.31 7.67
N MET A 169 -7.30 10.53 8.98
CA MET A 169 -8.55 10.66 9.74
C MET A 169 -9.40 11.83 9.24
N ALA A 170 -8.79 13.01 9.09
CA ALA A 170 -9.48 14.19 8.56
C ALA A 170 -9.90 14.00 7.10
N VAL A 171 -9.00 13.47 6.27
CA VAL A 171 -9.29 13.19 4.84
C VAL A 171 -10.45 12.19 4.71
N GLY A 172 -10.46 11.12 5.52
CA GLY A 172 -11.54 10.14 5.50
C GLY A 172 -12.88 10.73 5.90
N LYS A 173 -12.89 11.64 6.88
CA LYS A 173 -14.11 12.36 7.25
C LYS A 173 -14.60 13.27 6.11
N GLU A 174 -13.73 14.15 5.63
CA GLU A 174 -14.04 15.16 4.62
C GLU A 174 -14.47 14.53 3.28
N MET A 175 -13.71 13.57 2.77
CA MET A 175 -13.84 13.08 1.41
C MET A 175 -14.73 11.84 1.29
N LEU A 176 -14.81 11.00 2.32
CA LEU A 176 -15.50 9.72 2.24
C LEU A 176 -16.73 9.64 3.14
N TYR A 177 -16.72 10.21 4.36
CA TYR A 177 -17.82 10.06 5.32
C TYR A 177 -18.86 11.18 5.25
N ASP A 178 -18.43 12.45 5.34
CA ASP A 178 -19.37 13.59 5.39
C ASP A 178 -20.25 13.73 4.14
N PRO A 179 -19.75 13.49 2.91
CA PRO A 179 -20.54 13.60 1.70
C PRO A 179 -21.52 12.45 1.44
N LEU A 180 -21.53 11.39 2.30
CA LEU A 180 -22.41 10.25 2.08
C LEU A 180 -23.89 10.59 2.27
N PRO A 181 -24.79 10.01 1.46
CA PRO A 181 -26.22 10.06 1.69
C PRO A 181 -26.60 9.49 3.07
N ALA A 182 -27.67 9.99 3.66
CA ALA A 182 -28.08 9.60 5.03
C ALA A 182 -28.35 8.11 5.18
N ASP A 183 -28.97 7.48 4.16
CA ASP A 183 -29.24 6.04 4.10
C ASP A 183 -27.95 5.20 4.13
N VAL A 184 -26.92 5.67 3.44
CA VAL A 184 -25.60 5.02 3.40
C VAL A 184 -24.82 5.25 4.69
N LYS A 185 -24.82 6.49 5.18
CA LYS A 185 -24.07 6.90 6.39
C LYS A 185 -24.45 6.07 7.61
N ALA A 186 -25.68 5.58 7.71
CA ALA A 186 -26.15 4.72 8.78
C ALA A 186 -25.41 3.34 8.87
N LYS A 187 -24.82 2.91 7.74
CA LYS A 187 -24.04 1.64 7.67
C LYS A 187 -22.54 1.88 7.54
N VAL A 188 -22.07 3.11 7.69
CA VAL A 188 -20.64 3.46 7.57
C VAL A 188 -20.11 3.95 8.92
N VAL A 189 -19.01 3.38 9.34
CA VAL A 189 -18.25 3.81 10.53
C VAL A 189 -17.05 4.62 10.07
N TRP A 190 -16.89 5.83 10.57
CA TRP A 190 -15.66 6.59 10.44
C TRP A 190 -14.87 6.52 11.73
N ARG A 191 -13.58 6.11 11.64
CA ARG A 191 -12.70 6.04 12.80
C ARG A 191 -12.00 7.40 13.02
N PRO A 192 -12.29 8.09 14.11
CA PRO A 192 -11.73 9.43 14.38
C PRO A 192 -10.32 9.39 14.96
N ASN A 193 -9.88 8.24 15.47
CA ASN A 193 -8.63 8.09 16.18
C ASN A 193 -7.65 7.22 15.40
N TYR A 194 -6.36 7.61 15.44
CA TYR A 194 -5.28 6.79 14.94
C TYR A 194 -5.16 5.49 15.76
N TRP A 195 -4.68 4.44 15.13
CA TRP A 195 -4.39 3.15 15.75
C TRP A 195 -2.98 2.67 15.47
N LEU A 196 -2.49 1.74 16.25
CA LEU A 196 -1.22 1.08 16.01
C LEU A 196 -1.41 -0.15 15.12
N THR A 197 -0.31 -0.63 14.54
CA THR A 197 -0.30 -1.72 13.58
C THR A 197 -1.01 -2.98 14.09
N GLY A 198 -0.77 -3.37 15.35
CA GLY A 198 -1.41 -4.57 15.92
C GLY A 198 -2.93 -4.49 15.95
N GLU A 199 -3.50 -3.36 16.40
CA GLU A 199 -4.95 -3.13 16.39
C GLU A 199 -5.49 -3.10 14.96
N ALA A 200 -4.81 -2.36 14.05
CA ALA A 200 -5.21 -2.26 12.65
C ALA A 200 -5.28 -3.63 11.98
N VAL A 201 -4.22 -4.44 12.08
CA VAL A 201 -4.16 -5.78 11.48
C VAL A 201 -5.21 -6.70 12.10
N SER A 202 -5.43 -6.63 13.43
CA SER A 202 -6.49 -7.40 14.10
C SER A 202 -7.90 -7.05 13.59
N VAL A 203 -8.14 -5.78 13.20
CA VAL A 203 -9.39 -5.38 12.54
C VAL A 203 -9.45 -5.88 11.10
N TYR A 204 -8.34 -5.72 10.33
CA TYR A 204 -8.30 -6.15 8.92
C TYR A 204 -8.57 -7.64 8.76
N VAL A 205 -8.00 -8.50 9.59
CA VAL A 205 -8.22 -9.96 9.50
C VAL A 205 -9.66 -10.37 9.81
N ARG A 206 -10.42 -9.52 10.48
CA ARG A 206 -11.85 -9.70 10.74
C ARG A 206 -12.74 -9.08 9.67
N SER A 207 -12.20 -8.31 8.73
CA SER A 207 -12.96 -7.74 7.61
C SER A 207 -13.20 -8.77 6.49
N ALA A 208 -14.10 -8.45 5.58
CA ALA A 208 -14.27 -9.18 4.33
C ALA A 208 -13.25 -8.78 3.26
N GLY A 209 -12.63 -7.61 3.40
CA GLY A 209 -11.61 -7.07 2.52
C GLY A 209 -11.32 -5.61 2.79
N LEU A 210 -10.36 -5.06 2.03
CA LEU A 210 -9.93 -3.69 2.11
C LEU A 210 -9.85 -3.07 0.71
N PHE A 211 -10.11 -1.77 0.59
CA PHE A 211 -9.86 -1.00 -0.62
C PHE A 211 -9.41 0.41 -0.27
N GLY A 212 -8.67 1.06 -1.15
CA GLY A 212 -8.22 2.43 -0.89
C GLY A 212 -6.98 2.85 -1.64
N ASN A 213 -6.42 3.99 -1.22
CA ASN A 213 -5.30 4.66 -1.87
C ASN A 213 -3.96 4.41 -1.18
N GLU A 214 -3.92 3.54 -0.17
CA GLU A 214 -2.70 3.16 0.55
C GLU A 214 -2.12 1.83 0.06
N MET A 215 -0.86 1.57 0.48
CA MET A 215 -0.13 0.37 0.09
C MET A 215 0.19 -0.57 1.25
N HIS A 216 0.60 -0.08 2.42
CA HIS A 216 1.06 -0.98 3.48
C HIS A 216 -0.08 -1.77 4.12
N SER A 217 -1.23 -1.14 4.37
CA SER A 217 -2.41 -1.84 4.87
C SER A 217 -2.92 -2.91 3.89
N PRO A 218 -3.05 -2.64 2.57
CA PRO A 218 -3.29 -3.67 1.57
C PRO A 218 -2.26 -4.81 1.57
N ILE A 219 -0.95 -4.50 1.69
CA ILE A 219 0.11 -5.50 1.80
C ILE A 219 -0.11 -6.41 3.01
N MET A 220 -0.39 -5.83 4.19
CA MET A 220 -0.69 -6.58 5.40
C MET A 220 -1.97 -7.41 5.27
N CYS A 221 -3.00 -6.90 4.58
CA CYS A 221 -4.20 -7.66 4.27
C CYS A 221 -3.89 -8.91 3.45
N ILE A 222 -3.25 -8.77 2.30
CA ILE A 222 -2.87 -9.92 1.45
C ILE A 222 -1.97 -10.88 2.22
N GLY A 223 -0.99 -10.37 2.99
CA GLY A 223 -0.11 -11.18 3.84
C GLY A 223 -0.85 -12.03 4.88
N ASN A 224 -2.06 -11.64 5.23
CA ASN A 224 -2.96 -12.36 6.15
C ASN A 224 -4.16 -13.02 5.43
N GLY A 225 -4.12 -13.16 4.10
CA GLY A 225 -5.17 -13.81 3.32
C GLY A 225 -6.46 -12.99 3.16
N ILE A 226 -6.41 -11.68 3.43
CA ILE A 226 -7.55 -10.77 3.30
C ILE A 226 -7.48 -10.05 1.95
N PRO A 227 -8.56 -10.04 1.16
CA PRO A 227 -8.62 -9.35 -0.13
C PRO A 227 -8.31 -7.86 0.00
N ALA A 228 -7.56 -7.30 -0.97
CA ALA A 228 -7.26 -5.88 -0.95
C ALA A 228 -7.15 -5.28 -2.36
N ILE A 229 -7.97 -4.26 -2.64
CA ILE A 229 -7.95 -3.46 -3.86
C ILE A 229 -7.15 -2.19 -3.62
N VAL A 230 -6.24 -1.88 -4.53
CA VAL A 230 -5.35 -0.73 -4.47
C VAL A 230 -5.64 0.23 -5.61
N CYS A 231 -5.90 1.49 -5.25
CA CYS A 231 -5.94 2.60 -6.18
C CYS A 231 -4.67 3.44 -5.98
N ARG A 232 -3.93 3.66 -7.06
CA ARG A 232 -2.66 4.37 -7.04
C ARG A 232 -2.65 5.55 -8.02
N TRP A 233 -1.61 6.34 -7.96
CA TRP A 233 -1.27 7.41 -8.91
C TRP A 233 0.24 7.52 -9.09
N ALA A 234 0.66 8.33 -10.06
CA ALA A 234 2.06 8.43 -10.46
C ALA A 234 3.01 8.85 -9.34
N GLU A 235 2.58 9.73 -8.42
CA GLU A 235 3.39 10.22 -7.29
C GLU A 235 3.77 9.11 -6.30
N GLN A 236 3.06 7.98 -6.29
CA GLN A 236 3.43 6.79 -5.49
C GLN A 236 4.58 5.97 -6.11
N THR A 237 5.12 6.39 -7.25
CA THR A 237 6.17 5.68 -7.99
C THR A 237 5.70 4.30 -8.46
N SER A 238 6.61 3.29 -8.46
CA SER A 238 6.28 1.92 -8.90
C SER A 238 5.69 1.01 -7.83
N LYS A 239 5.50 1.50 -6.60
CA LYS A 239 5.09 0.65 -5.45
C LYS A 239 3.85 -0.20 -5.71
N GLY A 240 2.83 0.35 -6.38
CA GLY A 240 1.60 -0.36 -6.70
C GLY A 240 1.80 -1.57 -7.62
N PHE A 241 2.83 -1.56 -8.47
CA PHE A 241 3.03 -2.62 -9.45
C PHE A 241 3.37 -3.98 -8.85
N MET A 242 3.76 -4.04 -7.56
CA MET A 242 3.89 -5.32 -6.86
C MET A 242 2.59 -6.15 -6.87
N TRP A 243 1.41 -5.51 -7.00
CA TRP A 243 0.15 -6.24 -7.18
C TRP A 243 0.15 -7.09 -8.45
N LYS A 244 0.69 -6.54 -9.55
CA LYS A 244 0.86 -7.29 -10.82
C LYS A 244 1.83 -8.46 -10.63
N ASP A 245 2.90 -8.24 -9.88
CA ASP A 245 3.97 -9.22 -9.66
C ASP A 245 3.52 -10.42 -8.81
N ILE A 246 2.47 -10.26 -7.99
CA ILE A 246 1.87 -11.33 -7.19
C ILE A 246 0.54 -11.87 -7.76
N GLY A 247 0.18 -11.47 -9.00
CA GLY A 247 -0.99 -11.98 -9.70
C GLY A 247 -2.32 -11.28 -9.37
N LEU A 248 -2.28 -10.05 -8.85
CA LEU A 248 -3.46 -9.24 -8.49
C LEU A 248 -3.66 -8.03 -9.43
N SER A 249 -3.36 -8.18 -10.72
CA SER A 249 -3.52 -7.08 -11.70
C SER A 249 -4.94 -6.52 -11.74
N GLU A 250 -5.95 -7.35 -11.53
CA GLU A 250 -7.36 -6.99 -11.51
C GLU A 250 -7.80 -6.16 -10.29
N TRP A 251 -6.93 -6.07 -9.25
CA TRP A 251 -7.14 -5.29 -8.04
C TRP A 251 -6.18 -4.10 -7.92
N LEU A 252 -5.53 -3.72 -9.02
CA LEU A 252 -4.69 -2.54 -9.11
C LEU A 252 -5.26 -1.58 -10.14
N PHE A 253 -5.59 -0.36 -9.70
CA PHE A 253 -6.15 0.69 -10.54
C PHE A 253 -5.29 1.95 -10.49
N ASP A 254 -5.04 2.56 -11.65
CA ASP A 254 -4.34 3.85 -11.74
C ASP A 254 -5.37 4.98 -11.84
N LEU A 255 -5.38 5.88 -10.83
CA LEU A 255 -6.27 7.03 -10.79
C LEU A 255 -5.88 8.15 -11.79
N ASP A 256 -4.72 8.04 -12.43
CA ASP A 256 -4.34 8.91 -13.55
C ASP A 256 -4.81 8.34 -14.90
N ASN A 257 -5.51 7.17 -14.90
CA ASN A 257 -6.07 6.52 -16.07
C ASN A 257 -7.59 6.38 -15.93
N GLU A 258 -8.35 7.22 -16.64
CA GLU A 258 -9.82 7.25 -16.57
C GLU A 258 -10.48 5.90 -16.96
N GLU A 259 -9.87 5.12 -17.85
CA GLU A 259 -10.41 3.81 -18.24
C GLU A 259 -10.26 2.80 -17.10
N GLU A 260 -9.11 2.79 -16.39
CA GLU A 260 -8.93 1.94 -15.22
C GLU A 260 -9.85 2.35 -14.07
N MET A 261 -10.09 3.65 -13.87
CA MET A 261 -11.00 4.15 -12.85
C MET A 261 -12.42 3.59 -12.95
N LYS A 262 -12.91 3.32 -14.17
CA LYS A 262 -14.24 2.72 -14.38
C LYS A 262 -14.38 1.32 -13.77
N GLY A 263 -13.26 0.61 -13.59
CA GLY A 263 -13.22 -0.71 -12.98
C GLY A 263 -13.27 -0.73 -11.45
N ILE A 264 -12.99 0.40 -10.77
CA ILE A 264 -12.84 0.46 -9.30
C ILE A 264 -14.13 0.05 -8.59
N VAL A 265 -15.23 0.74 -8.87
CA VAL A 265 -16.52 0.47 -8.21
C VAL A 265 -17.00 -0.96 -8.47
N PRO A 266 -17.01 -1.47 -9.73
CA PRO A 266 -17.33 -2.87 -10.00
C PRO A 266 -16.49 -3.87 -9.20
N ALA A 267 -15.17 -3.67 -9.09
CA ALA A 267 -14.27 -4.54 -8.35
C ALA A 267 -14.60 -4.54 -6.83
N ILE A 268 -14.83 -3.37 -6.24
CA ILE A 268 -15.21 -3.23 -4.83
C ILE A 268 -16.54 -3.95 -4.56
N VAL A 269 -17.54 -3.75 -5.42
CA VAL A 269 -18.87 -4.38 -5.28
C VAL A 269 -18.76 -5.90 -5.47
N ALA A 270 -17.98 -6.39 -6.42
CA ALA A 270 -17.74 -7.82 -6.61
C ALA A 270 -17.12 -8.47 -5.37
N MET A 271 -16.11 -7.84 -4.76
CA MET A 271 -15.50 -8.28 -3.51
C MET A 271 -16.52 -8.33 -2.36
N ALA A 272 -17.41 -7.34 -2.27
CA ALA A 272 -18.45 -7.30 -1.25
C ALA A 272 -19.55 -8.36 -1.45
N LYS A 273 -19.92 -8.65 -2.70
CA LYS A 273 -20.95 -9.64 -3.03
C LYS A 273 -20.49 -11.09 -2.87
N ASP A 274 -19.22 -11.37 -3.16
CA ASP A 274 -18.64 -12.70 -3.00
C ASP A 274 -17.28 -12.64 -2.29
N PRO A 275 -17.28 -12.44 -0.95
CA PRO A 275 -16.06 -12.42 -0.16
C PRO A 275 -15.30 -13.76 -0.19
N LYS A 276 -15.99 -14.86 -0.46
CA LYS A 276 -15.37 -16.20 -0.54
C LYS A 276 -14.50 -16.30 -1.80
N ALA A 277 -15.02 -15.91 -2.95
CA ALA A 277 -14.25 -15.87 -4.19
C ALA A 277 -13.07 -14.88 -4.08
N ALA A 278 -13.30 -13.71 -3.49
CA ALA A 278 -12.22 -12.75 -3.24
C ALA A 278 -11.11 -13.34 -2.35
N LYS A 279 -11.45 -14.07 -1.28
CA LYS A 279 -10.46 -14.76 -0.43
C LYS A 279 -9.67 -15.82 -1.18
N VAL A 280 -10.26 -16.54 -2.12
CA VAL A 280 -9.55 -17.51 -2.97
C VAL A 280 -8.51 -16.78 -3.84
N THR A 281 -8.85 -15.64 -4.41
CA THR A 281 -7.90 -14.81 -5.17
C THR A 281 -6.76 -14.30 -4.28
N ALA A 282 -7.06 -13.76 -3.10
CA ALA A 282 -6.05 -13.34 -2.14
C ALA A 282 -5.12 -14.49 -1.69
N ALA A 283 -5.67 -15.69 -1.46
CA ALA A 283 -4.89 -16.86 -1.08
C ALA A 283 -3.91 -17.32 -2.18
N LYS A 284 -4.29 -17.20 -3.46
CA LYS A 284 -3.37 -17.48 -4.58
C LYS A 284 -2.19 -16.51 -4.60
N ALA A 285 -2.46 -15.21 -4.42
CA ALA A 285 -1.41 -14.20 -4.33
C ALA A 285 -0.51 -14.43 -3.11
N LEU A 286 -1.07 -14.75 -1.95
CA LEU A 286 -0.33 -15.09 -0.75
C LEU A 286 0.59 -16.28 -0.95
N ALA A 287 0.17 -17.29 -1.70
CA ALA A 287 1.02 -18.45 -2.03
C ALA A 287 2.26 -18.02 -2.84
N VAL A 288 2.10 -17.13 -3.82
CA VAL A 288 3.22 -16.54 -4.58
C VAL A 288 4.14 -15.76 -3.66
N VAL A 289 3.58 -14.92 -2.78
CA VAL A 289 4.35 -14.15 -1.78
C VAL A 289 5.19 -15.08 -0.90
N HIS A 290 4.59 -16.09 -0.29
CA HIS A 290 5.28 -17.03 0.58
C HIS A 290 6.38 -17.83 -0.14
N GLN A 291 6.13 -18.23 -1.40
CA GLN A 291 7.15 -18.92 -2.20
C GLN A 291 8.35 -18.00 -2.42
N ARG A 292 8.12 -16.77 -2.92
CA ARG A 292 9.19 -15.81 -3.21
C ARG A 292 9.94 -15.37 -1.95
N GLN A 293 9.26 -15.22 -0.81
CA GLN A 293 9.91 -14.93 0.47
C GLN A 293 10.85 -16.05 0.90
N ARG A 294 10.41 -17.33 0.82
CA ARG A 294 11.27 -18.49 1.15
C ARG A 294 12.49 -18.57 0.24
N GLU A 295 12.30 -18.41 -1.07
CA GLU A 295 13.39 -18.46 -2.05
C GLU A 295 14.42 -17.34 -1.80
N SER A 296 13.96 -16.10 -1.70
CA SER A 296 14.85 -14.95 -1.49
C SER A 296 15.56 -14.99 -0.14
N MET A 297 14.89 -15.40 0.94
CA MET A 297 15.54 -15.53 2.25
C MET A 297 16.58 -16.66 2.29
N ALA A 298 16.35 -17.75 1.58
CA ALA A 298 17.35 -18.83 1.45
C ALA A 298 18.61 -18.32 0.71
N GLU A 299 18.44 -17.50 -0.35
CA GLU A 299 19.56 -16.87 -1.05
C GLU A 299 20.30 -15.84 -0.18
N VAL A 300 19.57 -15.01 0.56
CA VAL A 300 20.15 -14.07 1.52
C VAL A 300 21.03 -14.83 2.54
N GLY A 301 20.51 -15.94 3.08
CA GLY A 301 21.28 -16.79 3.99
C GLY A 301 22.58 -17.30 3.38
N ARG A 302 22.56 -17.76 2.11
CA ARG A 302 23.76 -18.23 1.40
C ARG A 302 24.75 -17.11 1.08
N ALA A 303 24.26 -15.92 0.76
CA ALA A 303 25.08 -14.80 0.34
C ALA A 303 25.82 -14.10 1.51
N LEU A 304 25.41 -14.34 2.74
CA LEU A 304 25.98 -13.72 3.95
C LEU A 304 26.93 -14.65 4.72
N VAL A 305 27.03 -15.92 4.34
CA VAL A 305 27.97 -16.90 4.86
C VAL A 305 29.19 -16.96 3.96
#